data_d14bf57b1dfe3f80cee74b5489666b28
#
_entry.id   d14bf57b1dfe3f80cee74b5489666b28
#
_cell.length_a   1.000
_cell.length_b   1.000
_cell.length_c   1.000
_cell.angle_alpha   90.00
_cell.angle_beta   90.00
_cell.angle_gamma   90.00
#
_symmetry.space_group_name_H-M   'P 1'
#
loop_
_entity.id
_entity.type
_entity.pdbx_description
1 polymer ?
#
loop_
_entity_poly.entity_id
_entity_poly.type
_entity_poly.pdbx_seq_one_letter_code
_entity_poly.pdbx_strand_id
1 'polypeptide(L)'
;SALLSDRMTLKFGAGKVTAVSVALTAAALAGFSVTSNYWVLLAIPIPYGLGAGGVDAALNNYVAIHYESRHMSWLHCMWGVGASVGPYIMGYALSQGQGWPWGYRYIAILQVMLTVILVLSLPLWKKRGAIAVGESTDDTASSDGNAERFGTAEGVSVAERKPLGVAGVLAIRGAKEILVMFFCYCAVESTAGLWASSYMVMHSGIDKITAASWASLFYVGITVGRALSGCLTMRFKDPVMIRLGQVLVFAGILTMFVPLPHHLGVVVGLVVIGFGCAPIYPCVIHSTPAYFGEDKSQAIVGVQMACAYVGSLLMPPLFGIIAQYVTISLYPWYLLVLLVLMVAMHERLRKLRG
;
A
#
# COMPACT_ATOMS: atom_id res chain seq x y z
N SER A 1 8.65 -9.32 -7.60
CA SER A 1 7.53 -10.23 -7.24
C SER A 1 6.18 -9.62 -7.60
N ALA A 2 5.89 -8.35 -7.26
CA ALA A 2 4.62 -7.70 -7.56
C ALA A 2 4.20 -7.83 -9.04
N LEU A 3 5.11 -7.63 -10.00
CA LEU A 3 4.86 -7.80 -11.44
C LEU A 3 4.55 -9.24 -11.85
N LEU A 4 4.95 -10.22 -11.05
CA LEU A 4 4.70 -11.64 -11.30
C LEU A 4 3.47 -12.15 -10.52
N SER A 5 2.88 -11.31 -9.68
CA SER A 5 1.78 -11.68 -8.77
C SER A 5 0.56 -12.20 -9.53
N ASP A 6 0.24 -11.64 -10.71
CA ASP A 6 -0.85 -12.09 -11.56
C ASP A 6 -0.66 -13.57 -11.97
N ARG A 7 0.53 -13.92 -12.48
CA ARG A 7 0.84 -15.31 -12.84
C ARG A 7 0.82 -16.25 -11.65
N MET A 8 1.37 -15.81 -10.52
CA MET A 8 1.43 -16.61 -9.30
C MET A 8 0.03 -16.84 -8.72
N THR A 9 -0.79 -15.79 -8.68
CA THR A 9 -2.15 -15.85 -8.15
C THR A 9 -3.08 -16.68 -9.04
N LEU A 10 -2.98 -16.57 -10.36
CA LEU A 10 -3.70 -17.42 -11.30
C LEU A 10 -3.35 -18.90 -11.13
N LYS A 11 -2.05 -19.22 -10.93
CA LYS A 11 -1.59 -20.61 -10.82
C LYS A 11 -1.84 -21.25 -9.45
N PHE A 12 -1.64 -20.51 -8.36
CA PHE A 12 -1.62 -21.04 -7.00
C PHE A 12 -2.78 -20.54 -6.12
N GLY A 13 -3.48 -19.50 -6.53
CA GLY A 13 -4.51 -18.80 -5.76
C GLY A 13 -3.91 -17.79 -4.76
N ALA A 14 -4.67 -16.72 -4.42
CA ALA A 14 -4.23 -15.64 -3.55
C ALA A 14 -3.79 -16.13 -2.15
N GLY A 15 -4.52 -17.06 -1.53
CA GLY A 15 -4.21 -17.56 -0.19
C GLY A 15 -2.84 -18.25 -0.12
N LYS A 16 -2.51 -19.12 -1.09
CA LYS A 16 -1.20 -19.79 -1.10
C LYS A 16 -0.07 -18.82 -1.39
N VAL A 17 -0.26 -17.87 -2.31
CA VAL A 17 0.73 -16.83 -2.60
C VAL A 17 0.99 -16.00 -1.35
N THR A 18 -0.05 -15.57 -0.63
CA THR A 18 0.07 -14.84 0.63
C THR A 18 0.85 -15.64 1.68
N ALA A 19 0.48 -16.90 1.92
CA ALA A 19 1.13 -17.75 2.93
C ALA A 19 2.63 -17.98 2.63
N VAL A 20 2.98 -18.30 1.37
CA VAL A 20 4.38 -18.48 0.94
C VAL A 20 5.16 -17.18 1.05
N SER A 21 4.57 -16.05 0.66
CA SER A 21 5.20 -14.74 0.74
C SER A 21 5.50 -14.33 2.18
N VAL A 22 4.55 -14.56 3.11
CA VAL A 22 4.75 -14.29 4.55
C VAL A 22 5.78 -15.25 5.15
N ALA A 23 5.80 -16.53 4.75
CA ALA A 23 6.84 -17.47 5.15
C ALA A 23 8.23 -17.04 4.70
N LEU A 24 8.34 -16.49 3.49
CA LEU A 24 9.62 -16.00 2.96
C LEU A 24 10.11 -14.77 3.72
N THR A 25 9.22 -13.84 4.10
CA THR A 25 9.60 -12.72 4.97
C THR A 25 9.98 -13.16 6.37
N ALA A 26 9.29 -14.15 6.94
CA ALA A 26 9.64 -14.74 8.24
C ALA A 26 11.04 -15.40 8.21
N ALA A 27 11.35 -16.16 7.16
CA ALA A 27 12.65 -16.78 6.96
C ALA A 27 13.76 -15.74 6.84
N ALA A 28 13.51 -14.65 6.11
CA ALA A 28 14.48 -13.54 5.99
C ALA A 28 14.72 -12.85 7.35
N LEU A 29 13.68 -12.57 8.13
CA LEU A 29 13.82 -11.99 9.48
C LEU A 29 14.57 -12.93 10.42
N ALA A 30 14.31 -14.24 10.36
CA ALA A 30 15.10 -15.25 11.08
C ALA A 30 16.57 -15.23 10.64
N GLY A 31 16.82 -15.11 9.34
CA GLY A 31 18.18 -14.95 8.79
C GLY A 31 18.92 -13.75 9.38
N PHE A 32 18.29 -12.58 9.45
CA PHE A 32 18.85 -11.40 10.12
C PHE A 32 19.17 -11.66 11.60
N SER A 33 18.40 -12.50 12.28
CA SER A 33 18.59 -12.79 13.71
C SER A 33 19.78 -13.71 14.03
N VAL A 34 20.33 -14.42 13.04
CA VAL A 34 21.37 -15.43 13.26
C VAL A 34 22.71 -15.14 12.57
N THR A 35 22.76 -14.17 11.67
CA THR A 35 23.99 -13.84 10.94
C THR A 35 24.56 -12.49 11.34
N SER A 36 25.89 -12.40 11.39
CA SER A 36 26.65 -11.15 11.49
C SER A 36 27.53 -10.91 10.26
N ASN A 37 27.49 -11.81 9.27
CA ASN A 37 28.26 -11.68 8.05
C ASN A 37 27.65 -10.60 7.15
N TYR A 38 28.42 -9.58 6.82
CA TYR A 38 27.99 -8.43 5.99
C TYR A 38 27.37 -8.84 4.65
N TRP A 39 27.99 -9.78 3.94
CA TRP A 39 27.49 -10.22 2.63
C TRP A 39 26.16 -10.97 2.71
N VAL A 40 26.00 -11.76 3.78
CA VAL A 40 24.72 -12.44 4.04
C VAL A 40 23.66 -11.42 4.40
N LEU A 41 23.95 -10.43 5.26
CA LEU A 41 23.05 -9.33 5.58
C LEU A 41 22.61 -8.54 4.34
N LEU A 42 23.50 -8.38 3.35
CA LEU A 42 23.19 -7.72 2.10
C LEU A 42 22.32 -8.58 1.15
N ALA A 43 22.42 -9.91 1.24
CA ALA A 43 21.66 -10.83 0.41
C ALA A 43 20.23 -11.12 0.94
N ILE A 44 20.02 -11.12 2.27
CA ILE A 44 18.72 -11.40 2.91
C ILE A 44 17.58 -10.46 2.49
N PRO A 45 17.79 -9.15 2.22
CA PRO A 45 16.75 -8.27 1.68
C PRO A 45 16.12 -8.75 0.37
N ILE A 46 16.83 -9.56 -0.43
CA ILE A 46 16.30 -10.09 -1.69
C ILE A 46 15.07 -11.00 -1.44
N PRO A 47 15.18 -12.12 -0.68
CA PRO A 47 14.02 -12.93 -0.35
C PRO A 47 12.97 -12.18 0.46
N TYR A 48 13.38 -11.26 1.35
CA TYR A 48 12.44 -10.40 2.07
C TYR A 48 11.57 -9.57 1.12
N GLY A 49 12.20 -8.84 0.18
CA GLY A 49 11.48 -8.02 -0.80
C GLY A 49 10.63 -8.83 -1.79
N LEU A 50 11.07 -10.06 -2.15
CA LEU A 50 10.25 -10.98 -2.94
C LEU A 50 8.98 -11.39 -2.20
N GLY A 51 9.07 -11.69 -0.91
CA GLY A 51 7.93 -11.99 -0.07
C GLY A 51 7.02 -10.78 0.12
N ALA A 52 7.55 -9.63 0.53
CA ALA A 52 6.79 -8.41 0.77
C ALA A 52 5.99 -7.99 -0.48
N GLY A 53 6.64 -7.89 -1.65
CA GLY A 53 5.95 -7.49 -2.87
C GLY A 53 4.94 -8.54 -3.39
N GLY A 54 5.11 -9.82 -3.04
CA GLY A 54 4.16 -10.87 -3.37
C GLY A 54 2.88 -10.78 -2.53
N VAL A 55 3.03 -10.59 -1.21
CA VAL A 55 1.87 -10.47 -0.32
C VAL A 55 1.08 -9.19 -0.60
N ASP A 56 1.77 -8.06 -0.80
CA ASP A 56 1.09 -6.79 -1.08
C ASP A 56 0.18 -6.89 -2.31
N ALA A 57 0.68 -7.41 -3.42
CA ALA A 57 -0.12 -7.49 -4.63
C ALA A 57 -1.26 -8.52 -4.52
N ALA A 58 -1.00 -9.69 -3.94
CA ALA A 58 -2.00 -10.76 -3.84
C ALA A 58 -3.10 -10.45 -2.82
N LEU A 59 -2.70 -9.99 -1.61
CA LEU A 59 -3.65 -9.72 -0.52
C LEU A 59 -4.49 -8.48 -0.80
N ASN A 60 -3.88 -7.41 -1.28
CA ASN A 60 -4.59 -6.17 -1.61
C ASN A 60 -5.65 -6.40 -2.69
N ASN A 61 -5.32 -7.14 -3.77
CA ASN A 61 -6.31 -7.46 -4.78
C ASN A 61 -7.40 -8.40 -4.24
N TYR A 62 -7.05 -9.39 -3.42
CA TYR A 62 -8.05 -10.27 -2.81
C TYR A 62 -9.03 -9.49 -1.94
N VAL A 63 -8.53 -8.56 -1.11
CA VAL A 63 -9.39 -7.70 -0.27
C VAL A 63 -10.21 -6.75 -1.12
N ALA A 64 -9.66 -6.19 -2.20
CA ALA A 64 -10.39 -5.29 -3.11
C ALA A 64 -11.58 -5.96 -3.80
N ILE A 65 -11.49 -7.27 -4.08
CA ILE A 65 -12.56 -8.01 -4.75
C ILE A 65 -13.62 -8.54 -3.74
N HIS A 66 -13.15 -9.02 -2.58
CA HIS A 66 -14.01 -9.81 -1.68
C HIS A 66 -14.50 -9.05 -0.45
N TYR A 67 -14.03 -7.82 -0.20
CA TYR A 67 -14.32 -7.05 1.00
C TYR A 67 -14.63 -5.59 0.68
N GLU A 68 -15.31 -4.92 1.60
CA GLU A 68 -15.63 -3.50 1.50
C GLU A 68 -14.39 -2.61 1.75
N SER A 69 -14.43 -1.36 1.27
CA SER A 69 -13.37 -0.36 1.40
C SER A 69 -12.89 -0.15 2.86
N ARG A 70 -13.79 -0.29 3.85
CA ARG A 70 -13.42 -0.21 5.28
C ARG A 70 -12.38 -1.25 5.69
N HIS A 71 -12.49 -2.47 5.18
CA HIS A 71 -11.55 -3.54 5.49
C HIS A 71 -10.18 -3.27 4.88
N MET A 72 -10.14 -2.69 3.67
CA MET A 72 -8.90 -2.23 3.05
C MET A 72 -8.23 -1.14 3.89
N SER A 73 -8.99 -0.15 4.37
CA SER A 73 -8.47 0.92 5.22
C SER A 73 -7.92 0.40 6.55
N TRP A 74 -8.62 -0.55 7.18
CA TRP A 74 -8.15 -1.15 8.44
C TRP A 74 -6.96 -2.09 8.24
N LEU A 75 -6.88 -2.81 7.11
CA LEU A 75 -5.70 -3.57 6.74
C LEU A 75 -4.45 -2.67 6.72
N HIS A 76 -4.57 -1.51 6.07
CA HIS A 76 -3.47 -0.54 6.00
C HIS A 76 -3.26 0.24 7.31
N CYS A 77 -4.25 0.33 8.19
CA CYS A 77 -4.06 0.84 9.55
C CYS A 77 -3.11 -0.07 10.35
N MET A 78 -3.23 -1.40 10.19
CA MET A 78 -2.33 -2.35 10.85
C MET A 78 -0.87 -2.20 10.42
N TRP A 79 -0.62 -1.73 9.19
CA TRP A 79 0.73 -1.33 8.79
C TRP A 79 1.30 -0.23 9.70
N GLY A 80 0.50 0.81 9.99
CA GLY A 80 0.92 1.89 10.90
C GLY A 80 1.19 1.41 12.32
N VAL A 81 0.37 0.47 12.82
CA VAL A 81 0.60 -0.19 14.12
C VAL A 81 1.92 -0.95 14.10
N GLY A 82 2.18 -1.75 13.07
CA GLY A 82 3.43 -2.49 12.91
C GLY A 82 4.66 -1.57 12.82
N ALA A 83 4.57 -0.50 12.05
CA ALA A 83 5.63 0.50 11.92
C ALA A 83 5.93 1.21 13.26
N SER A 84 4.91 1.38 14.12
CA SER A 84 5.07 1.95 15.46
C SER A 84 5.65 0.95 16.46
N VAL A 85 5.16 -0.29 16.47
CA VAL A 85 5.56 -1.32 17.45
C VAL A 85 6.97 -1.86 17.17
N GLY A 86 7.35 -1.99 15.91
CA GLY A 86 8.66 -2.55 15.52
C GLY A 86 9.85 -1.89 16.20
N PRO A 87 10.00 -0.55 16.17
CA PRO A 87 11.07 0.17 16.86
C PRO A 87 11.07 -0.04 18.39
N TYR A 88 9.90 -0.19 19.03
CA TYR A 88 9.84 -0.49 20.47
C TYR A 88 10.39 -1.88 20.79
N ILE A 89 10.08 -2.89 19.98
CA ILE A 89 10.64 -4.24 20.13
C ILE A 89 12.18 -4.20 19.98
N MET A 90 12.68 -3.48 18.99
CA MET A 90 14.11 -3.31 18.80
C MET A 90 14.74 -2.53 19.95
N GLY A 91 14.12 -1.42 20.38
CA GLY A 91 14.56 -0.62 21.52
C GLY A 91 14.64 -1.44 22.81
N TYR A 92 13.64 -2.29 23.05
CA TYR A 92 13.64 -3.23 24.18
C TYR A 92 14.83 -4.18 24.11
N ALA A 93 15.06 -4.86 22.98
CA ALA A 93 16.20 -5.76 22.84
C ALA A 93 17.57 -5.06 23.07
N LEU A 94 17.71 -3.83 22.58
CA LEU A 94 18.92 -3.02 22.79
C LEU A 94 19.09 -2.58 24.23
N SER A 95 18.02 -2.15 24.90
CA SER A 95 18.06 -1.69 26.31
C SER A 95 18.40 -2.82 27.29
N GLN A 96 18.03 -4.07 26.95
CA GLN A 96 18.38 -5.26 27.72
C GLN A 96 19.80 -5.79 27.43
N GLY A 97 20.58 -5.09 26.59
CA GLY A 97 21.94 -5.52 26.22
C GLY A 97 22.00 -6.74 25.31
N GLN A 98 20.85 -7.19 24.76
CA GLN A 98 20.79 -8.40 23.91
C GLN A 98 21.31 -8.13 22.49
N GLY A 99 21.34 -6.86 22.06
CA GLY A 99 21.75 -6.44 20.73
C GLY A 99 20.67 -6.58 19.66
N TRP A 100 20.93 -6.02 18.47
CA TRP A 100 19.97 -5.95 17.36
C TRP A 100 19.51 -7.32 16.82
N PRO A 101 20.30 -8.43 16.84
CA PRO A 101 19.82 -9.71 16.35
C PRO A 101 18.61 -10.26 17.13
N TRP A 102 18.54 -9.97 18.43
CA TRP A 102 17.39 -10.34 19.25
C TRP A 102 16.13 -9.58 18.89
N GLY A 103 16.22 -8.31 18.52
CA GLY A 103 15.08 -7.55 18.02
C GLY A 103 14.48 -8.19 16.77
N TYR A 104 15.31 -8.60 15.80
CA TYR A 104 14.86 -9.35 14.63
C TYR A 104 14.29 -10.73 14.99
N ARG A 105 14.83 -11.41 16.00
CA ARG A 105 14.34 -12.71 16.48
C ARG A 105 12.94 -12.60 17.05
N TYR A 106 12.64 -11.59 17.85
CA TYR A 106 11.29 -11.36 18.37
C TYR A 106 10.28 -11.14 17.26
N ILE A 107 10.61 -10.31 16.29
CA ILE A 107 9.75 -10.06 15.12
C ILE A 107 9.61 -11.32 14.25
N ALA A 108 10.68 -12.09 14.06
CA ALA A 108 10.65 -13.35 13.30
C ALA A 108 9.71 -14.37 13.95
N ILE A 109 9.71 -14.51 15.28
CA ILE A 109 8.78 -15.38 16.02
C ILE A 109 7.33 -14.99 15.74
N LEU A 110 6.99 -13.69 15.85
CA LEU A 110 5.65 -13.19 15.53
C LEU A 110 5.26 -13.48 14.08
N GLN A 111 6.20 -13.33 13.15
CA GLN A 111 5.97 -13.57 11.73
C GLN A 111 5.79 -15.07 11.42
N VAL A 112 6.52 -15.95 12.10
CA VAL A 112 6.31 -17.40 12.02
C VAL A 112 4.93 -17.80 12.56
N MET A 113 4.52 -17.25 13.71
CA MET A 113 3.17 -17.49 14.24
C MET A 113 2.09 -17.04 13.25
N LEU A 114 2.25 -15.86 12.63
CA LEU A 114 1.33 -15.38 11.60
C LEU A 114 1.34 -16.32 10.38
N THR A 115 2.50 -16.80 9.95
CA THR A 115 2.62 -17.77 8.86
C THR A 115 1.83 -19.06 9.15
N VAL A 116 1.96 -19.60 10.36
CA VAL A 116 1.20 -20.80 10.79
C VAL A 116 -0.30 -20.52 10.73
N ILE A 117 -0.77 -19.39 11.26
CA ILE A 117 -2.18 -18.99 11.22
C ILE A 117 -2.67 -18.91 9.76
N LEU A 118 -1.90 -18.30 8.87
CA LEU A 118 -2.25 -18.19 7.45
C LEU A 118 -2.32 -19.55 6.78
N VAL A 119 -1.38 -20.46 7.03
CA VAL A 119 -1.39 -21.82 6.49
C VAL A 119 -2.62 -22.59 6.98
N LEU A 120 -2.96 -22.51 8.26
CA LEU A 120 -4.14 -23.13 8.82
C LEU A 120 -5.45 -22.53 8.27
N SER A 121 -5.44 -21.27 7.87
CA SER A 121 -6.60 -20.59 7.29
C SER A 121 -6.83 -20.88 5.79
N LEU A 122 -5.89 -21.52 5.09
CA LEU A 122 -5.98 -21.77 3.64
C LEU A 122 -7.30 -22.43 3.17
N PRO A 123 -7.92 -23.37 3.94
CA PRO A 123 -9.21 -23.93 3.54
C PRO A 123 -10.34 -22.90 3.47
N LEU A 124 -10.29 -21.84 4.30
CA LEU A 124 -11.30 -20.78 4.34
C LEU A 124 -11.30 -19.91 3.08
N TRP A 125 -10.11 -19.68 2.49
CA TRP A 125 -9.96 -18.91 1.26
C TRP A 125 -10.63 -19.60 0.06
N LYS A 126 -10.59 -20.93 0.00
CA LYS A 126 -11.23 -21.73 -1.06
C LYS A 126 -12.76 -21.67 -1.00
N LYS A 127 -13.35 -21.71 0.21
CA LYS A 127 -14.82 -21.66 0.40
C LYS A 127 -15.40 -20.33 -0.11
N ARG A 128 -14.72 -19.23 0.13
CA ARG A 128 -15.19 -17.90 -0.25
C ARG A 128 -15.14 -17.67 -1.77
N GLY A 129 -14.12 -18.17 -2.46
CA GLY A 129 -14.05 -18.17 -3.92
C GLY A 129 -15.16 -18.98 -4.59
N ALA A 130 -15.61 -20.08 -3.97
CA ALA A 130 -16.71 -20.89 -4.48
C ALA A 130 -18.08 -20.22 -4.29
N ILE A 131 -18.29 -19.48 -3.19
CA ILE A 131 -19.53 -18.73 -2.92
C ILE A 131 -19.68 -17.57 -3.89
N ALA A 132 -18.61 -16.81 -4.16
CA ALA A 132 -18.62 -15.69 -5.12
C ALA A 132 -18.93 -16.13 -6.57
N VAL A 133 -18.54 -17.36 -6.95
CA VAL A 133 -18.89 -17.96 -8.25
C VAL A 133 -20.35 -18.42 -8.27
N GLY A 134 -20.92 -18.86 -7.13
CA GLY A 134 -22.31 -19.30 -6.99
C GLY A 134 -23.31 -18.13 -7.03
N GLU A 135 -23.01 -17.00 -6.39
CA GLU A 135 -23.87 -15.81 -6.40
C GLU A 135 -23.95 -15.14 -7.77
N SER A 136 -22.89 -15.17 -8.56
CA SER A 136 -22.89 -14.59 -9.93
C SER A 136 -23.67 -15.43 -10.95
N THR A 137 -24.09 -16.67 -10.61
CA THR A 137 -24.92 -17.52 -11.47
C THR A 137 -26.41 -17.48 -11.11
N ASP A 138 -26.78 -16.98 -9.92
CA ASP A 138 -28.18 -16.93 -9.48
C ASP A 138 -28.91 -15.63 -9.89
N ASP A 139 -28.20 -14.52 -10.10
CA ASP A 139 -28.80 -13.24 -10.49
C ASP A 139 -29.20 -13.14 -11.98
N THR A 140 -28.95 -14.18 -12.80
CA THR A 140 -29.35 -14.21 -14.22
C THR A 140 -30.49 -15.19 -14.54
N ALA A 141 -31.08 -15.83 -13.53
CA ALA A 141 -32.15 -16.81 -13.71
C ALA A 141 -33.50 -16.29 -13.20
N SER A 142 -34.03 -15.19 -13.78
CA SER A 142 -35.46 -14.89 -13.71
C SER A 142 -35.90 -14.08 -14.92
N SER A 143 -36.21 -14.72 -16.03
CA SER A 143 -37.44 -14.60 -16.83
C SER A 143 -37.34 -15.42 -18.13
N ASP A 144 -38.35 -16.18 -18.30
CA ASP A 144 -38.92 -16.87 -19.46
C ASP A 144 -38.66 -18.36 -19.57
N GLY A 145 -39.79 -19.04 -19.32
CA GLY A 145 -39.93 -20.47 -19.44
C GLY A 145 -39.87 -20.95 -20.90
N ASN A 146 -39.07 -21.97 -21.10
CA ASN A 146 -39.49 -23.14 -21.91
C ASN A 146 -38.60 -24.31 -21.54
N ALA A 147 -39.19 -25.39 -21.08
CA ALA A 147 -38.54 -26.65 -20.84
C ALA A 147 -38.10 -27.27 -22.15
N GLU A 148 -36.84 -27.73 -22.20
CA GLU A 148 -36.48 -29.07 -22.68
C GLU A 148 -34.93 -29.24 -22.79
N ARG A 149 -34.52 -30.38 -22.30
CA ARG A 149 -33.30 -31.16 -22.52
C ARG A 149 -32.23 -31.15 -21.43
N PHE A 150 -32.35 -32.24 -20.67
CA PHE A 150 -31.23 -32.93 -20.00
C PHE A 150 -30.02 -33.02 -20.94
N GLY A 151 -28.95 -32.37 -20.57
CA GLY A 151 -27.61 -32.53 -21.10
C GLY A 151 -26.64 -32.35 -19.94
N THR A 152 -25.89 -33.38 -19.65
CA THR A 152 -24.84 -33.49 -18.64
C THR A 152 -24.02 -32.19 -18.59
N ALA A 153 -23.95 -31.57 -17.41
CA ALA A 153 -23.12 -30.42 -17.13
C ALA A 153 -21.62 -30.84 -17.14
N GLU A 154 -21.07 -30.97 -18.33
CA GLU A 154 -19.61 -30.95 -18.50
C GLU A 154 -19.15 -29.49 -18.38
N GLY A 155 -18.27 -29.31 -17.40
CA GLY A 155 -17.39 -28.20 -17.13
C GLY A 155 -17.50 -26.95 -18.01
N VAL A 156 -18.06 -25.87 -17.49
CA VAL A 156 -17.73 -24.54 -17.97
C VAL A 156 -16.23 -24.40 -17.79
N SER A 157 -15.48 -24.55 -18.91
CA SER A 157 -14.05 -24.32 -18.95
C SER A 157 -13.81 -22.90 -18.47
N VAL A 158 -13.16 -22.78 -17.32
CA VAL A 158 -12.52 -21.52 -16.90
C VAL A 158 -11.59 -21.18 -18.06
N ALA A 159 -12.03 -20.28 -18.93
CA ALA A 159 -11.24 -19.83 -20.07
C ALA A 159 -9.85 -19.52 -19.52
N GLU A 160 -8.81 -20.17 -20.03
CA GLU A 160 -7.43 -20.01 -19.57
C GLU A 160 -7.05 -18.55 -19.63
N ARG A 161 -7.22 -17.85 -18.51
CA ARG A 161 -6.85 -16.43 -18.39
C ARG A 161 -5.35 -16.33 -18.60
N LYS A 162 -4.96 -15.80 -19.75
CA LYS A 162 -3.54 -15.51 -20.02
C LYS A 162 -3.10 -14.35 -19.11
N PRO A 163 -2.01 -14.49 -18.35
CA PRO A 163 -1.50 -13.43 -17.51
C PRO A 163 -1.17 -12.19 -18.35
N LEU A 164 -1.70 -11.04 -17.94
CA LEU A 164 -1.42 -9.75 -18.55
C LEU A 164 -0.02 -9.31 -18.13
N GLY A 165 0.91 -9.18 -19.09
CA GLY A 165 2.21 -8.55 -18.82
C GLY A 165 2.06 -7.03 -18.67
N VAL A 166 3.15 -6.34 -18.25
CA VAL A 166 3.18 -4.88 -18.08
C VAL A 166 2.68 -4.14 -19.33
N ALA A 167 3.11 -4.56 -20.51
CA ALA A 167 2.65 -3.96 -21.78
C ALA A 167 1.13 -4.11 -21.98
N GLY A 168 0.57 -5.27 -21.63
CA GLY A 168 -0.87 -5.51 -21.69
C GLY A 168 -1.64 -4.59 -20.73
N VAL A 169 -1.14 -4.40 -19.51
CA VAL A 169 -1.74 -3.46 -18.54
C VAL A 169 -1.68 -2.02 -19.07
N LEU A 170 -0.54 -1.58 -19.59
CA LEU A 170 -0.38 -0.21 -20.12
C LEU A 170 -1.24 0.09 -21.37
N ALA A 171 -1.70 -0.95 -22.10
CA ALA A 171 -2.62 -0.81 -23.20
C ALA A 171 -4.08 -0.59 -22.75
N ILE A 172 -4.42 -0.90 -21.49
CA ILE A 172 -5.76 -0.70 -20.95
C ILE A 172 -6.05 0.78 -20.80
N ARG A 173 -7.16 1.27 -21.33
CA ARG A 173 -7.58 2.67 -21.19
C ARG A 173 -7.77 3.00 -19.71
N GLY A 174 -7.16 4.08 -19.24
CA GLY A 174 -7.20 4.53 -17.83
C GLY A 174 -6.15 3.87 -16.92
N ALA A 175 -5.44 2.83 -17.36
CA ALA A 175 -4.41 2.18 -16.54
C ALA A 175 -3.22 3.11 -16.28
N LYS A 176 -2.77 3.86 -17.27
CA LYS A 176 -1.66 4.83 -17.09
C LYS A 176 -1.99 5.88 -16.04
N GLU A 177 -3.23 6.35 -16.04
CA GLU A 177 -3.72 7.36 -15.11
C GLU A 177 -3.68 6.86 -13.65
N ILE A 178 -4.18 5.66 -13.38
CA ILE A 178 -4.17 5.10 -12.01
C ILE A 178 -2.74 4.75 -11.57
N LEU A 179 -1.89 4.28 -12.47
CA LEU A 179 -0.49 3.95 -12.17
C LEU A 179 0.32 5.21 -11.82
N VAL A 180 0.20 6.28 -12.60
CA VAL A 180 0.90 7.56 -12.34
C VAL A 180 0.33 8.22 -11.09
N MET A 181 -1.00 8.19 -10.90
CA MET A 181 -1.64 8.68 -9.67
C MET A 181 -1.07 7.99 -8.43
N PHE A 182 -0.95 6.68 -8.46
CA PHE A 182 -0.47 5.88 -7.35
C PHE A 182 1.03 6.06 -7.11
N PHE A 183 1.82 6.16 -8.18
CA PHE A 183 3.23 6.56 -8.11
C PHE A 183 3.41 7.91 -7.39
N CYS A 184 2.65 8.93 -7.81
CA CYS A 184 2.73 10.25 -7.19
C CYS A 184 2.32 10.23 -5.72
N TYR A 185 1.29 9.45 -5.37
CA TYR A 185 0.88 9.28 -3.98
C TYR A 185 2.04 8.73 -3.12
N CYS A 186 2.63 7.61 -3.54
CA CYS A 186 3.74 6.98 -2.81
C CYS A 186 4.99 7.87 -2.77
N ALA A 187 5.23 8.65 -3.81
CA ALA A 187 6.27 9.67 -3.87
C ALA A 187 6.04 10.78 -2.82
N VAL A 188 4.81 11.29 -2.71
CA VAL A 188 4.43 12.29 -1.69
C VAL A 188 4.60 11.71 -0.29
N GLU A 189 4.00 10.55 0.01
CA GLU A 189 4.07 9.92 1.33
C GLU A 189 5.51 9.67 1.78
N SER A 190 6.32 9.05 0.92
CA SER A 190 7.71 8.71 1.24
C SER A 190 8.61 9.94 1.38
N THR A 191 8.45 10.94 0.49
CA THR A 191 9.24 12.16 0.56
C THR A 191 8.84 13.00 1.76
N ALA A 192 7.53 13.10 2.05
CA ALA A 192 7.04 13.83 3.22
C ALA A 192 7.61 13.24 4.51
N GLY A 193 7.56 11.93 4.68
CA GLY A 193 8.07 11.28 5.89
C GLY A 193 9.58 11.36 6.04
N LEU A 194 10.35 11.08 4.96
CA LEU A 194 11.81 11.05 5.03
C LEU A 194 12.47 12.42 5.21
N TRP A 195 11.93 13.46 4.59
CA TRP A 195 12.55 14.78 4.57
C TRP A 195 12.00 15.76 5.60
N ALA A 196 10.92 15.40 6.31
CA ALA A 196 10.27 16.26 7.32
C ALA A 196 11.26 16.79 8.37
N SER A 197 12.03 15.89 9.01
CA SER A 197 12.98 16.27 10.04
C SER A 197 14.11 17.14 9.48
N SER A 198 14.70 16.76 8.34
CA SER A 198 15.76 17.54 7.69
C SER A 198 15.28 18.94 7.27
N TYR A 199 14.06 19.05 6.75
CA TYR A 199 13.46 20.34 6.41
C TYR A 199 13.30 21.24 7.65
N MET A 200 12.79 20.68 8.77
CA MET A 200 12.63 21.43 10.03
C MET A 200 13.98 21.91 10.59
N VAL A 201 15.02 21.06 10.53
CA VAL A 201 16.37 21.44 11.02
C VAL A 201 17.00 22.49 10.11
N MET A 202 17.04 22.24 8.80
CA MET A 202 17.85 23.08 7.88
C MET A 202 17.13 24.33 7.42
N HIS A 203 15.78 24.33 7.34
CA HIS A 203 15.00 25.49 6.91
C HIS A 203 14.48 26.29 8.09
N SER A 204 13.98 25.62 9.16
CA SER A 204 13.34 26.29 10.29
C SER A 204 14.25 26.45 11.51
N GLY A 205 15.46 25.90 11.50
CA GLY A 205 16.42 26.00 12.61
C GLY A 205 16.03 25.23 13.88
N ILE A 206 15.10 24.29 13.78
CA ILE A 206 14.63 23.48 14.90
C ILE A 206 15.72 22.49 15.29
N ASP A 207 15.91 22.24 16.59
CA ASP A 207 16.90 21.25 17.04
C ASP A 207 16.56 19.82 16.55
N LYS A 208 17.57 19.00 16.38
CA LYS A 208 17.46 17.67 15.75
C LYS A 208 16.51 16.72 16.50
N ILE A 209 16.48 16.79 17.84
CA ILE A 209 15.66 15.89 18.66
C ILE A 209 14.20 16.26 18.52
N THR A 210 13.88 17.54 18.65
CA THR A 210 12.53 18.08 18.46
C THR A 210 12.03 17.84 17.04
N ALA A 211 12.85 18.10 16.02
CA ALA A 211 12.51 17.87 14.63
C ALA A 211 12.21 16.39 14.33
N ALA A 212 12.98 15.46 14.88
CA ALA A 212 12.72 14.02 14.74
C ALA A 212 11.40 13.61 15.41
N SER A 213 11.14 14.12 16.61
CA SER A 213 9.88 13.87 17.33
C SER A 213 8.66 14.44 16.58
N TRP A 214 8.77 15.65 16.05
CA TRP A 214 7.68 16.27 15.29
C TRP A 214 7.46 15.62 13.92
N ALA A 215 8.51 15.15 13.26
CA ALA A 215 8.40 14.39 12.02
C ALA A 215 7.60 13.09 12.22
N SER A 216 7.70 12.46 13.38
CA SER A 216 6.92 11.24 13.68
C SER A 216 5.40 11.48 13.69
N LEU A 217 4.95 12.70 13.96
CA LEU A 217 3.53 13.06 13.95
C LEU A 217 2.87 12.90 12.58
N PHE A 218 3.66 12.99 11.49
CA PHE A 218 3.19 12.64 10.15
C PHE A 218 2.67 11.19 10.09
N TYR A 219 3.43 10.24 10.64
CA TYR A 219 3.04 8.82 10.67
C TYR A 219 1.88 8.55 11.63
N VAL A 220 1.82 9.29 12.75
CA VAL A 220 0.64 9.27 13.63
C VAL A 220 -0.60 9.74 12.86
N GLY A 221 -0.48 10.83 12.09
CA GLY A 221 -1.53 11.33 11.20
C GLY A 221 -2.01 10.26 10.22
N ILE A 222 -1.10 9.56 9.55
CA ILE A 222 -1.45 8.45 8.64
C ILE A 222 -2.18 7.33 9.39
N THR A 223 -1.67 6.89 10.54
CA THR A 223 -2.23 5.74 11.27
C THR A 223 -3.63 6.03 11.78
N VAL A 224 -3.80 7.16 12.46
CA VAL A 224 -5.11 7.61 12.97
C VAL A 224 -6.06 7.90 11.78
N GLY A 225 -5.56 8.54 10.74
CA GLY A 225 -6.31 8.80 9.52
C GLY A 225 -6.82 7.52 8.85
N ARG A 226 -6.02 6.45 8.79
CA ARG A 226 -6.44 5.13 8.23
C ARG A 226 -7.50 4.47 9.10
N ALA A 227 -7.39 4.56 10.43
CA ALA A 227 -8.43 4.07 11.34
C ALA A 227 -9.77 4.79 11.10
N LEU A 228 -9.74 6.13 11.03
CA LEU A 228 -10.92 6.96 10.76
C LEU A 228 -11.46 6.75 9.35
N SER A 229 -10.60 6.59 8.35
CA SER A 229 -11.00 6.29 6.96
C SER A 229 -11.81 5.02 6.87
N GLY A 230 -11.50 3.97 7.65
CA GLY A 230 -12.30 2.76 7.74
C GLY A 230 -13.75 3.02 8.16
N CYS A 231 -13.99 3.98 9.06
CA CYS A 231 -15.33 4.40 9.44
C CYS A 231 -15.98 5.29 8.36
N LEU A 232 -15.23 6.22 7.78
CA LEU A 232 -15.75 7.16 6.78
C LEU A 232 -16.13 6.47 5.47
N THR A 233 -15.41 5.41 5.05
CA THR A 233 -15.73 4.62 3.85
C THR A 233 -17.04 3.85 3.95
N MET A 234 -17.62 3.71 5.15
CA MET A 234 -18.99 3.19 5.31
C MET A 234 -20.05 4.18 4.79
N ARG A 235 -19.73 5.48 4.71
CA ARG A 235 -20.65 6.54 4.28
C ARG A 235 -20.27 7.15 2.93
N PHE A 236 -18.99 7.18 2.60
CA PHE A 236 -18.46 7.82 1.40
C PHE A 236 -17.79 6.80 0.48
N LYS A 237 -18.03 6.90 -0.82
CA LYS A 237 -17.42 6.06 -1.85
C LYS A 237 -15.94 6.40 -2.05
N ASP A 238 -15.15 5.45 -2.51
CA ASP A 238 -13.70 5.60 -2.73
C ASP A 238 -13.29 6.86 -3.51
N PRO A 239 -13.95 7.26 -4.62
CA PRO A 239 -13.56 8.48 -5.34
C PRO A 239 -13.72 9.76 -4.51
N VAL A 240 -14.69 9.80 -3.58
CA VAL A 240 -14.89 10.93 -2.67
C VAL A 240 -13.81 10.94 -1.60
N MET A 241 -13.47 9.77 -1.05
CA MET A 241 -12.41 9.62 -0.06
C MET A 241 -11.04 10.00 -0.61
N ILE A 242 -10.73 9.61 -1.86
CA ILE A 242 -9.49 10.00 -2.54
C ILE A 242 -9.43 11.53 -2.68
N ARG A 243 -10.51 12.19 -3.13
CA ARG A 243 -10.56 13.66 -3.24
C ARG A 243 -10.40 14.34 -1.89
N LEU A 244 -11.08 13.85 -0.85
CA LEU A 244 -10.94 14.36 0.51
C LEU A 244 -9.48 14.28 0.97
N GLY A 245 -8.81 13.15 0.74
CA GLY A 245 -7.40 12.98 1.02
C GLY A 245 -6.53 13.98 0.26
N GLN A 246 -6.76 14.17 -1.04
CA GLN A 246 -6.01 15.12 -1.86
C GLN A 246 -6.19 16.57 -1.39
N VAL A 247 -7.41 16.96 -1.00
CA VAL A 247 -7.70 18.28 -0.45
C VAL A 247 -6.98 18.49 0.89
N LEU A 248 -6.97 17.47 1.76
CA LEU A 248 -6.24 17.54 3.03
C LEU A 248 -4.73 17.64 2.82
N VAL A 249 -4.15 16.86 1.89
CA VAL A 249 -2.73 16.99 1.53
C VAL A 249 -2.42 18.40 1.04
N PHE A 250 -3.26 18.95 0.18
CA PHE A 250 -3.11 20.32 -0.31
C PHE A 250 -3.17 21.36 0.83
N ALA A 251 -4.17 21.25 1.70
CA ALA A 251 -4.31 22.13 2.87
C ALA A 251 -3.09 22.04 3.78
N GLY A 252 -2.59 20.82 4.04
CA GLY A 252 -1.38 20.61 4.84
C GLY A 252 -0.13 21.23 4.23
N ILE A 253 0.04 21.11 2.89
CA ILE A 253 1.15 21.77 2.19
C ILE A 253 1.03 23.30 2.30
N LEU A 254 -0.18 23.85 2.13
CA LEU A 254 -0.40 25.30 2.26
C LEU A 254 -0.09 25.78 3.69
N THR A 255 -0.42 24.99 4.72
CA THR A 255 -0.13 25.34 6.11
C THR A 255 1.37 25.48 6.36
N MET A 256 2.22 24.74 5.64
CA MET A 256 3.68 24.86 5.76
C MET A 256 4.22 26.21 5.29
N PHE A 257 3.50 26.94 4.43
CA PHE A 257 3.89 28.28 4.00
C PHE A 257 3.44 29.39 4.96
N VAL A 258 2.57 29.06 5.94
CA VAL A 258 2.07 30.06 6.88
C VAL A 258 3.09 30.24 8.02
N PRO A 259 3.60 31.45 8.23
CA PRO A 259 4.57 31.73 9.31
C PRO A 259 3.87 31.78 10.68
N LEU A 260 3.52 30.62 11.21
CA LEU A 260 2.95 30.53 12.55
C LEU A 260 4.04 30.57 13.64
N PRO A 261 3.74 31.11 14.86
CA PRO A 261 4.67 31.08 15.97
C PRO A 261 5.18 29.67 16.26
N HIS A 262 6.42 29.55 16.74
CA HIS A 262 7.06 28.28 17.09
C HIS A 262 7.08 27.24 15.96
N HIS A 263 7.07 27.66 14.70
CA HIS A 263 7.07 26.76 13.51
C HIS A 263 5.87 25.82 13.45
N LEU A 264 4.78 26.12 14.14
CA LEU A 264 3.56 25.28 14.17
C LEU A 264 2.98 25.03 12.77
N GLY A 265 3.18 25.94 11.82
CA GLY A 265 2.72 25.76 10.43
C GLY A 265 3.27 24.48 9.78
N VAL A 266 4.55 24.19 10.01
CA VAL A 266 5.19 22.98 9.47
C VAL A 266 4.67 21.71 10.16
N VAL A 267 4.56 21.75 11.49
CA VAL A 267 4.11 20.58 12.28
C VAL A 267 2.65 20.24 11.96
N VAL A 268 1.77 21.24 12.01
CA VAL A 268 0.35 21.06 11.66
C VAL A 268 0.22 20.61 10.20
N GLY A 269 0.98 21.23 9.30
CA GLY A 269 1.03 20.85 7.89
C GLY A 269 1.36 19.38 7.71
N LEU A 270 2.40 18.87 8.37
CA LEU A 270 2.80 17.46 8.30
C LEU A 270 1.73 16.51 8.82
N VAL A 271 1.09 16.83 9.96
CA VAL A 271 -0.02 16.02 10.51
C VAL A 271 -1.19 15.98 9.51
N VAL A 272 -1.57 17.14 8.97
CA VAL A 272 -2.67 17.23 7.99
C VAL A 272 -2.34 16.50 6.69
N ILE A 273 -1.08 16.57 6.20
CA ILE A 273 -0.62 15.77 5.06
C ILE A 273 -0.76 14.28 5.38
N GLY A 274 -0.35 13.84 6.58
CA GLY A 274 -0.50 12.46 7.01
C GLY A 274 -1.95 11.99 7.01
N PHE A 275 -2.86 12.78 7.56
CA PHE A 275 -4.31 12.53 7.51
C PHE A 275 -4.83 12.46 6.08
N GLY A 276 -4.36 13.34 5.21
CA GLY A 276 -4.74 13.37 3.79
C GLY A 276 -4.24 12.14 3.01
N CYS A 277 -3.03 11.66 3.30
CA CYS A 277 -2.47 10.45 2.72
C CYS A 277 -3.26 9.19 3.10
N ALA A 278 -3.85 9.17 4.29
CA ALA A 278 -4.47 7.99 4.88
C ALA A 278 -5.53 7.29 4.01
N PRO A 279 -6.56 7.96 3.44
CA PRO A 279 -7.59 7.34 2.64
C PRO A 279 -7.15 7.02 1.21
N ILE A 280 -6.10 7.70 0.67
CA ILE A 280 -5.79 7.62 -0.75
C ILE A 280 -5.33 6.21 -1.14
N TYR A 281 -4.33 5.66 -0.44
CA TYR A 281 -3.77 4.35 -0.76
C TYR A 281 -4.83 3.23 -0.78
N PRO A 282 -5.59 3.01 0.32
CA PRO A 282 -6.55 1.92 0.37
C PRO A 282 -7.69 2.10 -0.64
N CYS A 283 -8.19 3.33 -0.82
CA CYS A 283 -9.29 3.60 -1.74
C CYS A 283 -8.89 3.47 -3.22
N VAL A 284 -7.64 3.83 -3.58
CA VAL A 284 -7.15 3.64 -4.96
C VAL A 284 -7.08 2.15 -5.31
N ILE A 285 -6.55 1.32 -4.41
CA ILE A 285 -6.46 -0.12 -4.66
C ILE A 285 -7.86 -0.75 -4.67
N HIS A 286 -8.69 -0.41 -3.69
CA HIS A 286 -10.03 -0.96 -3.59
C HIS A 286 -10.91 -0.59 -4.79
N SER A 287 -10.73 0.59 -5.39
CA SER A 287 -11.46 1.00 -6.59
C SER A 287 -10.97 0.36 -7.90
N THR A 288 -9.82 -0.31 -7.91
CA THR A 288 -9.23 -0.89 -9.12
C THR A 288 -10.13 -1.93 -9.80
N PRO A 289 -10.74 -2.91 -9.10
CA PRO A 289 -11.69 -3.83 -9.72
C PRO A 289 -12.91 -3.14 -10.31
N ALA A 290 -13.44 -2.11 -9.63
CA ALA A 290 -14.59 -1.34 -10.12
C ALA A 290 -14.29 -0.57 -11.40
N TYR A 291 -13.07 -0.06 -11.59
CA TYR A 291 -12.66 0.65 -12.80
C TYR A 291 -12.32 -0.26 -13.98
N PHE A 292 -11.74 -1.43 -13.74
CA PHE A 292 -11.11 -2.24 -14.79
C PHE A 292 -11.68 -3.66 -14.94
N GLY A 293 -12.56 -4.07 -14.04
CA GLY A 293 -13.08 -5.43 -13.95
C GLY A 293 -12.19 -6.32 -13.06
N GLU A 294 -12.82 -7.30 -12.43
CA GLU A 294 -12.14 -8.25 -11.54
C GLU A 294 -11.14 -9.13 -12.28
N ASP A 295 -11.41 -9.39 -13.57
CA ASP A 295 -10.58 -10.20 -14.45
C ASP A 295 -9.18 -9.59 -14.70
N LYS A 296 -9.06 -8.26 -14.67
CA LYS A 296 -7.82 -7.53 -14.93
C LYS A 296 -7.20 -6.92 -13.67
N SER A 297 -7.96 -6.88 -12.57
CA SER A 297 -7.55 -6.14 -11.37
C SER A 297 -6.25 -6.66 -10.77
N GLN A 298 -6.03 -7.99 -10.72
CA GLN A 298 -4.81 -8.57 -10.18
C GLN A 298 -3.56 -8.11 -10.95
N ALA A 299 -3.62 -8.09 -12.28
CA ALA A 299 -2.51 -7.64 -13.11
C ALA A 299 -2.24 -6.14 -12.91
N ILE A 300 -3.30 -5.32 -12.84
CA ILE A 300 -3.20 -3.87 -12.64
C ILE A 300 -2.65 -3.56 -11.24
N VAL A 301 -3.17 -4.20 -10.18
CA VAL A 301 -2.67 -4.03 -8.80
C VAL A 301 -1.20 -4.45 -8.70
N GLY A 302 -0.79 -5.52 -9.37
CA GLY A 302 0.62 -5.92 -9.44
C GLY A 302 1.53 -4.83 -10.02
N VAL A 303 1.10 -4.17 -11.10
CA VAL A 303 1.85 -3.04 -11.71
C VAL A 303 1.74 -1.78 -10.86
N GLN A 304 0.59 -1.52 -10.20
CA GLN A 304 0.44 -0.42 -9.24
C GLN A 304 1.43 -0.54 -8.09
N MET A 305 1.58 -1.74 -7.50
CA MET A 305 2.57 -1.97 -6.44
C MET A 305 4.00 -1.72 -6.93
N ALA A 306 4.33 -2.16 -8.15
CA ALA A 306 5.64 -1.88 -8.71
C ALA A 306 5.88 -0.37 -8.90
N CYS A 307 4.89 0.38 -9.40
CA CYS A 307 4.95 1.84 -9.51
C CYS A 307 5.08 2.52 -8.12
N ALA A 308 4.36 2.00 -7.11
CA ALA A 308 4.47 2.47 -5.73
C ALA A 308 5.91 2.37 -5.21
N TYR A 309 6.53 1.20 -5.35
CA TYR A 309 7.92 0.98 -4.93
C TYR A 309 8.91 1.86 -5.68
N VAL A 310 8.72 2.06 -6.99
CA VAL A 310 9.55 2.98 -7.78
C VAL A 310 9.38 4.42 -7.29
N GLY A 311 8.16 4.87 -7.00
CA GLY A 311 7.89 6.20 -6.44
C GLY A 311 8.56 6.41 -5.08
N SER A 312 8.38 5.45 -4.17
CA SER A 312 8.97 5.50 -2.82
C SER A 312 10.50 5.41 -2.82
N LEU A 313 11.09 4.71 -3.79
CA LEU A 313 12.54 4.51 -3.87
C LEU A 313 13.26 5.68 -4.53
N LEU A 314 12.71 6.23 -5.63
CA LEU A 314 13.41 7.21 -6.45
C LEU A 314 13.12 8.66 -6.08
N MET A 315 11.90 8.98 -5.64
CA MET A 315 11.49 10.36 -5.47
C MET A 315 12.10 11.05 -4.24
N PRO A 316 12.27 10.38 -3.07
CA PRO A 316 12.98 10.99 -1.95
C PRO A 316 14.46 11.29 -2.22
N PRO A 317 15.26 10.39 -2.83
CA PRO A 317 16.63 10.71 -3.24
C PRO A 317 16.71 11.82 -4.29
N LEU A 318 15.76 11.87 -5.25
CA LEU A 318 15.69 12.96 -6.22
C LEU A 318 15.49 14.31 -5.53
N PHE A 319 14.59 14.38 -4.54
CA PHE A 319 14.48 15.58 -3.71
C PHE A 319 15.78 15.87 -2.94
N GLY A 320 16.49 14.82 -2.48
CA GLY A 320 17.80 14.96 -1.83
C GLY A 320 18.83 15.70 -2.71
N ILE A 321 18.88 15.38 -3.98
CA ILE A 321 19.72 16.08 -4.96
C ILE A 321 19.28 17.55 -5.06
N ILE A 322 17.99 17.82 -5.15
CA ILE A 322 17.46 19.20 -5.18
C ILE A 322 17.82 19.94 -3.89
N ALA A 323 17.63 19.32 -2.74
CA ALA A 323 17.95 19.92 -1.44
C ALA A 323 19.43 20.25 -1.29
N GLN A 324 20.33 19.40 -1.82
CA GLN A 324 21.78 19.57 -1.74
C GLN A 324 22.31 20.65 -2.70
N TYR A 325 21.87 20.65 -3.96
CA TYR A 325 22.44 21.51 -5.01
C TYR A 325 21.66 22.79 -5.25
N VAL A 326 20.39 22.87 -4.79
CA VAL A 326 19.55 24.07 -4.95
C VAL A 326 19.16 24.62 -3.57
N THR A 327 18.16 24.08 -2.94
CA THR A 327 17.74 24.45 -1.57
C THR A 327 16.69 23.46 -1.01
N ILE A 328 16.77 23.19 0.29
CA ILE A 328 15.76 22.40 0.99
C ILE A 328 14.41 23.12 1.11
N SER A 329 14.40 24.44 0.97
CA SER A 329 13.17 25.26 1.00
C SER A 329 12.18 24.90 -0.11
N LEU A 330 12.61 24.17 -1.14
CA LEU A 330 11.74 23.65 -2.19
C LEU A 330 10.90 22.43 -1.75
N TYR A 331 11.07 21.94 -0.53
CA TYR A 331 10.35 20.77 -0.05
C TYR A 331 8.81 20.87 -0.18
N PRO A 332 8.12 21.92 0.29
CA PRO A 332 6.67 22.02 0.09
C PRO A 332 6.28 22.15 -1.39
N TRP A 333 7.08 22.81 -2.19
CA TRP A 333 6.85 22.96 -3.64
C TRP A 333 6.98 21.63 -4.37
N TYR A 334 7.95 20.82 -3.99
CA TYR A 334 8.14 19.49 -4.54
C TYR A 334 6.94 18.57 -4.26
N LEU A 335 6.44 18.57 -3.02
CA LEU A 335 5.22 17.87 -2.64
C LEU A 335 4.01 18.40 -3.42
N LEU A 336 3.91 19.70 -3.62
CA LEU A 336 2.82 20.32 -4.37
C LEU A 336 2.80 19.87 -5.84
N VAL A 337 3.95 19.83 -6.51
CA VAL A 337 4.04 19.36 -7.91
C VAL A 337 3.56 17.93 -8.04
N LEU A 338 4.00 17.04 -7.14
CA LEU A 338 3.56 15.64 -7.11
C LEU A 338 2.06 15.52 -6.83
N LEU A 339 1.52 16.35 -5.92
CA LEU A 339 0.09 16.38 -5.62
C LEU A 339 -0.72 16.85 -6.84
N VAL A 340 -0.30 17.91 -7.51
CA VAL A 340 -0.99 18.44 -8.71
C VAL A 340 -1.05 17.36 -9.79
N LEU A 341 0.05 16.65 -10.04
CA LEU A 341 0.09 15.55 -11.00
C LEU A 341 -0.84 14.41 -10.57
N MET A 342 -0.85 14.06 -9.28
CA MET A 342 -1.76 13.05 -8.72
C MET A 342 -3.23 13.42 -8.92
N VAL A 343 -3.60 14.66 -8.65
CA VAL A 343 -4.98 15.17 -8.84
C VAL A 343 -5.36 15.17 -10.31
N ALA A 344 -4.47 15.65 -11.19
CA ALA A 344 -4.71 15.67 -12.63
C ALA A 344 -4.96 14.25 -13.19
N MET A 345 -4.18 13.27 -12.74
CA MET A 345 -4.34 11.87 -13.16
C MET A 345 -5.62 11.25 -12.59
N HIS A 346 -5.99 11.56 -11.35
CA HIS A 346 -7.25 11.12 -10.75
C HIS A 346 -8.47 11.66 -11.52
N GLU A 347 -8.51 12.96 -11.80
CA GLU A 347 -9.63 13.56 -12.53
C GLU A 347 -9.71 13.05 -13.99
N ARG A 348 -8.57 12.82 -14.62
CA ARG A 348 -8.52 12.22 -15.95
C ARG A 348 -9.04 10.78 -15.94
N LEU A 349 -8.63 9.96 -14.96
CA LEU A 349 -9.14 8.60 -14.78
C LEU A 349 -10.67 8.58 -14.65
N ARG A 350 -11.22 9.47 -13.81
CA ARG A 350 -12.66 9.59 -13.60
C ARG A 350 -13.42 9.96 -14.88
N LYS A 351 -12.87 10.87 -15.69
CA LYS A 351 -13.46 11.22 -17.00
C LYS A 351 -13.41 10.07 -18.00
N LEU A 352 -12.49 9.14 -17.86
CA LEU A 352 -12.31 8.02 -18.78
C LEU A 352 -13.16 6.80 -18.38
N ARG A 353 -13.52 6.66 -17.11
CA ARG A 353 -14.09 5.45 -16.52
C ARG A 353 -15.33 5.68 -15.64
N GLY A 354 -15.63 6.96 -15.32
CA GLY A 354 -16.80 7.38 -14.53
C GLY A 354 -18.02 7.74 -15.35
#